data_d4bd5ad2000a87554841b8bc48ddb165
#
_entry.id   d4bd5ad2000a87554841b8bc48ddb165
#
_cell.length_a   1.000
_cell.length_b   1.000
_cell.length_c   1.000
_cell.angle_alpha   90.00
_cell.angle_beta   90.00
_cell.angle_gamma   90.00
#
_symmetry.space_group_name_H-M   'P 1'
#
loop_
_entity.id
_entity.type
_entity.pdbx_description
1 polymer ?
#
loop_
_entity_poly.entity_id
_entity_poly.type
_entity_poly.pdbx_seq_one_letter_code
_entity_poly.pdbx_strand_id
1 'polypeptide(L)'
;MQTTLLIMAAGIGSRFGGGIKQLEPVDEQGHIIMDYSIHDAIEAGFNKVVFIIRKDIENEFKDVIGNRIEAVCKAHSVTVEYVFQDINDIPGELPEGRTKPWGTGQAVLAAKDVLTTPFVVMIIMEKKDSVRFMIIL
;
A
#
# COMPACT_ATOMS: atom_id res chain seq x y z
N MET A 1 4.10 -20.69 -9.15
CA MET A 1 4.27 -19.39 -9.83
C MET A 1 4.20 -18.27 -8.80
N GLN A 2 5.10 -17.33 -8.85
CA GLN A 2 5.06 -16.19 -7.94
C GLN A 2 4.05 -15.15 -8.44
N THR A 3 3.14 -14.73 -7.57
CA THR A 3 2.15 -13.68 -7.85
C THR A 3 2.21 -12.61 -6.77
N THR A 4 2.29 -11.36 -7.18
CA THR A 4 2.49 -10.21 -6.28
C THR A 4 1.20 -9.42 -6.12
N LEU A 5 0.87 -9.07 -4.88
CA LEU A 5 -0.14 -8.07 -4.56
C LEU A 5 0.56 -6.73 -4.30
N LEU A 6 0.32 -5.75 -5.13
CA LEU A 6 0.85 -4.40 -5.01
C LEU A 6 -0.20 -3.50 -4.37
N ILE A 7 0.09 -2.99 -3.19
CA ILE A 7 -0.84 -2.16 -2.42
C ILE A 7 -0.38 -0.71 -2.44
N MET A 8 -1.21 0.16 -3.00
CA MET A 8 -0.93 1.58 -3.10
C MET A 8 -1.41 2.31 -1.84
N ALA A 9 -0.50 2.59 -0.94
CA ALA A 9 -0.78 3.21 0.35
C ALA A 9 -0.13 4.60 0.53
N ALA A 10 0.48 5.15 -0.52
CA ALA A 10 1.15 6.45 -0.45
C ALA A 10 0.19 7.64 -0.25
N GLY A 11 -1.07 7.49 -0.66
CA GLY A 11 -2.11 8.51 -0.47
C GLY A 11 -2.77 8.51 0.91
N ILE A 12 -2.39 7.60 1.78
CA ILE A 12 -2.95 7.48 3.13
C ILE A 12 -2.63 8.74 3.94
N GLY A 13 -3.67 9.40 4.44
CA GLY A 13 -3.53 10.56 5.32
C GLY A 13 -3.34 11.91 4.63
N SER A 14 -3.13 11.96 3.32
CA SER A 14 -2.87 13.24 2.61
C SER A 14 -4.07 14.18 2.52
N ARG A 15 -5.28 13.67 2.72
CA ARG A 15 -6.53 14.44 2.52
C ARG A 15 -7.23 14.90 3.80
N PHE A 16 -6.82 14.46 4.98
CA PHE A 16 -7.62 14.61 6.19
C PHE A 16 -6.91 15.24 7.41
N GLY A 17 -5.77 15.88 7.24
CA GLY A 17 -5.16 16.77 8.25
C GLY A 17 -4.98 16.24 9.67
N GLY A 18 -5.17 14.97 9.96
CA GLY A 18 -5.19 14.47 11.33
C GLY A 18 -5.07 12.98 11.48
N GLY A 19 -4.15 12.33 10.78
CA GLY A 19 -3.86 10.91 10.96
C GLY A 19 -4.25 10.04 9.76
N ILE A 20 -3.86 8.79 9.83
CA ILE A 20 -4.07 7.81 8.75
C ILE A 20 -5.42 7.12 9.00
N LYS A 21 -6.52 7.72 8.54
CA LYS A 21 -7.87 7.18 8.73
C LYS A 21 -8.08 5.79 8.13
N GLN A 22 -7.34 5.45 7.10
CA GLN A 22 -7.41 4.13 6.48
C GLN A 22 -6.82 3.04 7.37
N LEU A 23 -6.17 3.42 8.47
CA LEU A 23 -5.68 2.51 9.49
C LEU A 23 -6.63 2.41 10.69
N GLU A 24 -7.87 2.94 10.58
CA GLU A 24 -8.86 2.79 11.63
C GLU A 24 -9.35 1.34 11.72
N PRO A 25 -9.45 0.80 12.93
CA PRO A 25 -9.96 -0.54 13.13
C PRO A 25 -11.41 -0.70 12.65
N VAL A 26 -11.70 -1.83 12.02
CA VAL A 26 -13.04 -2.20 11.56
C VAL A 26 -13.67 -3.32 12.38
N ASP A 27 -12.93 -3.88 13.34
CA ASP A 27 -13.42 -4.89 14.27
C ASP A 27 -12.90 -4.64 15.70
N GLU A 28 -13.41 -5.42 16.65
CA GLU A 28 -13.05 -5.32 18.06
C GLU A 28 -11.60 -5.75 18.36
N GLN A 29 -10.96 -6.47 17.45
CA GLN A 29 -9.59 -6.96 17.58
C GLN A 29 -8.56 -5.97 17.01
N GLY A 30 -9.01 -4.85 16.49
CA GLY A 30 -8.13 -3.83 15.93
C GLY A 30 -7.67 -4.09 14.51
N HIS A 31 -8.27 -5.05 13.81
CA HIS A 31 -7.98 -5.26 12.40
C HIS A 31 -8.51 -4.11 11.55
N ILE A 32 -7.77 -3.75 10.54
CA ILE A 32 -8.18 -2.80 9.51
C ILE A 32 -8.59 -3.56 8.25
N ILE A 33 -9.20 -2.87 7.32
CA ILE A 33 -9.69 -3.52 6.10
C ILE A 33 -8.57 -4.17 5.28
N MET A 34 -7.37 -3.60 5.32
CA MET A 34 -6.19 -4.15 4.65
C MET A 34 -5.80 -5.53 5.19
N ASP A 35 -5.99 -5.80 6.48
CA ASP A 35 -5.77 -7.12 7.08
C ASP A 35 -6.60 -8.19 6.38
N TYR A 36 -7.88 -7.91 6.16
CA TYR A 36 -8.79 -8.83 5.47
C TYR A 36 -8.41 -9.05 4.01
N SER A 37 -8.05 -7.99 3.31
CA SER A 37 -7.64 -8.07 1.91
C SER A 37 -6.38 -8.90 1.72
N ILE A 38 -5.40 -8.74 2.60
CA ILE A 38 -4.16 -9.52 2.56
C ILE A 38 -4.43 -10.97 2.91
N HIS A 39 -5.29 -11.24 3.89
CA HIS A 39 -5.72 -12.59 4.22
C HIS A 39 -6.34 -13.29 3.01
N ASP A 40 -7.27 -12.63 2.34
CA ASP A 40 -7.93 -13.17 1.15
C ASP A 40 -6.94 -13.40 0.00
N ALA A 41 -5.97 -12.51 -0.17
CA ALA A 41 -4.93 -12.67 -1.17
C ALA A 41 -4.03 -13.88 -0.88
N ILE A 42 -3.66 -14.10 0.37
CA ILE A 42 -2.87 -15.27 0.79
C ILE A 42 -3.66 -16.55 0.50
N GLU A 43 -4.95 -16.60 0.82
CA GLU A 43 -5.81 -17.74 0.50
C GLU A 43 -5.92 -17.98 -1.01
N ALA A 44 -5.91 -16.91 -1.81
CA ALA A 44 -5.95 -17.00 -3.27
C ALA A 44 -4.62 -17.42 -3.90
N GLY A 45 -3.55 -17.56 -3.13
CA GLY A 45 -2.27 -18.04 -3.59
C GLY A 45 -1.21 -16.96 -3.88
N PHE A 46 -1.46 -15.71 -3.51
CA PHE A 46 -0.44 -14.67 -3.58
C PHE A 46 0.69 -14.98 -2.60
N ASN A 47 1.92 -14.83 -3.05
CA ASN A 47 3.10 -15.17 -2.26
C ASN A 47 4.09 -14.01 -2.09
N LYS A 48 3.74 -12.83 -2.57
CA LYS A 48 4.48 -11.59 -2.35
C LYS A 48 3.52 -10.42 -2.20
N VAL A 49 3.78 -9.56 -1.22
CA VAL A 49 3.07 -8.29 -0.99
C VAL A 49 4.07 -7.16 -1.09
N VAL A 50 3.76 -6.15 -1.88
CA VAL A 50 4.56 -4.93 -2.00
C VAL A 50 3.70 -3.74 -1.59
N PHE A 51 4.16 -2.97 -0.61
CA PHE A 51 3.52 -1.73 -0.22
C PHE A 51 4.22 -0.54 -0.87
N ILE A 52 3.45 0.32 -1.50
CA ILE A 52 3.92 1.63 -1.95
C ILE A 52 3.45 2.66 -0.93
N ILE A 53 4.39 3.26 -0.23
CA ILE A 53 4.15 4.27 0.80
C ILE A 53 5.03 5.49 0.56
N ARG A 54 4.78 6.58 1.29
CA ARG A 54 5.70 7.71 1.35
C ARG A 54 6.70 7.48 2.48
N LYS A 55 7.92 7.98 2.30
CA LYS A 55 8.99 7.83 3.29
C LYS A 55 8.64 8.47 4.64
N ASP A 56 7.92 9.57 4.64
CA ASP A 56 7.53 10.31 5.84
C ASP A 56 6.54 9.55 6.75
N ILE A 57 5.80 8.56 6.20
CA ILE A 57 4.87 7.75 6.99
C ILE A 57 5.39 6.33 7.28
N GLU A 58 6.62 6.01 6.90
CA GLU A 58 7.17 4.65 7.01
C GLU A 58 7.07 4.08 8.43
N ASN A 59 7.53 4.84 9.42
CA ASN A 59 7.56 4.36 10.80
C ASN A 59 6.15 4.15 11.34
N GLU A 60 5.27 5.11 11.15
CA GLU A 60 3.87 5.01 11.58
C GLU A 60 3.15 3.86 10.88
N PHE A 61 3.35 3.70 9.59
CA PHE A 61 2.75 2.60 8.83
C PHE A 61 3.21 1.24 9.35
N LYS A 62 4.51 1.08 9.59
CA LYS A 62 5.07 -0.17 10.12
C LYS A 62 4.58 -0.45 11.53
N ASP A 63 4.47 0.58 12.39
CA ASP A 63 4.01 0.40 13.76
C ASP A 63 2.54 0.00 13.82
N VAL A 64 1.70 0.57 12.98
CA VAL A 64 0.26 0.31 13.01
C VAL A 64 -0.10 -1.00 12.31
N ILE A 65 0.46 -1.26 11.15
CA ILE A 65 0.07 -2.41 10.33
C ILE A 65 1.25 -3.24 9.82
N GLY A 66 2.33 -2.60 9.40
CA GLY A 66 3.42 -3.29 8.69
C GLY A 66 3.99 -4.45 9.47
N ASN A 67 4.31 -4.26 10.74
CA ASN A 67 4.88 -5.29 11.59
C ASN A 67 3.94 -6.48 11.78
N ARG A 68 2.64 -6.22 11.92
CA ARG A 68 1.61 -7.27 12.03
C ARG A 68 1.48 -8.04 10.73
N ILE A 69 1.41 -7.35 9.61
CA ILE A 69 1.30 -7.99 8.30
C ILE A 69 2.56 -8.78 7.96
N GLU A 70 3.73 -8.29 8.27
CA GLU A 70 4.99 -9.03 8.09
C GLU A 70 4.98 -10.35 8.85
N ALA A 71 4.48 -10.35 10.09
CA ALA A 71 4.37 -11.57 10.91
C ALA A 71 3.40 -12.58 10.28
N VAL A 72 2.23 -12.13 9.83
CA VAL A 72 1.24 -12.99 9.17
C VAL A 72 1.79 -13.54 7.85
N CYS A 73 2.39 -12.70 7.04
CA CYS A 73 2.97 -13.12 5.76
C CYS A 73 4.12 -14.11 5.94
N LYS A 74 4.98 -13.89 6.93
CA LYS A 74 6.07 -14.82 7.27
C LYS A 74 5.54 -16.20 7.66
N ALA A 75 4.46 -16.24 8.43
CA ALA A 75 3.84 -17.51 8.84
C ALA A 75 3.29 -18.31 7.64
N HIS A 76 2.95 -17.64 6.53
CA HIS A 76 2.44 -18.25 5.31
C HIS A 76 3.47 -18.30 4.17
N SER A 77 4.74 -18.05 4.44
CA SER A 77 5.81 -18.00 3.45
C SER A 77 5.60 -16.95 2.35
N VAL A 78 4.97 -15.83 2.71
CA VAL A 78 4.74 -14.69 1.84
C VAL A 78 5.79 -13.61 2.11
N THR A 79 6.42 -13.11 1.05
CA THR A 79 7.41 -12.04 1.14
C THR A 79 6.73 -10.67 1.19
N VAL A 80 7.24 -9.77 2.05
CA VAL A 80 6.77 -8.39 2.13
C VAL A 80 7.91 -7.44 1.77
N GLU A 81 7.64 -6.50 0.88
CA GLU A 81 8.57 -5.44 0.50
C GLU A 81 7.90 -4.07 0.57
N TYR A 82 8.69 -3.04 0.83
CA TYR A 82 8.26 -1.65 0.85
C TYR A 82 8.95 -0.88 -0.26
N VAL A 83 8.18 -0.08 -0.98
CA VAL A 83 8.66 0.81 -2.02
C VAL A 83 8.16 2.22 -1.71
N PHE A 84 8.99 3.21 -1.96
CA PHE A 84 8.66 4.60 -1.60
C PHE A 84 8.33 5.40 -2.84
N GLN A 85 7.16 6.05 -2.83
CA GLN A 85 6.80 7.03 -3.84
C GLN A 85 7.44 8.37 -3.48
N ASP A 86 8.29 8.88 -4.36
CA ASP A 86 8.98 10.16 -4.19
C ASP A 86 8.49 11.15 -5.26
N ILE A 87 8.09 12.33 -4.80
CA ILE A 87 7.65 13.43 -5.68
C ILE A 87 8.74 13.88 -6.65
N ASN A 88 10.01 13.68 -6.28
CA ASN A 88 11.19 14.05 -7.10
C ASN A 88 11.60 12.97 -8.09
N ASP A 89 11.04 11.77 -8.00
CA ASP A 89 11.35 10.67 -8.92
C ASP A 89 10.55 10.81 -10.21
N ILE A 90 10.92 11.79 -11.02
CA ILE A 90 10.29 12.14 -12.29
C ILE A 90 11.35 12.48 -13.32
N PRO A 91 11.07 12.28 -14.63
CA PRO A 91 11.92 12.82 -15.68
C PRO A 91 11.75 14.34 -15.75
N GLY A 92 12.83 15.09 -15.48
CA GLY A 92 12.81 16.54 -15.46
C GLY A 92 12.76 17.15 -14.07
N GLU A 93 12.39 18.42 -14.00
CA GLU A 93 12.34 19.17 -12.74
C GLU A 93 10.94 19.18 -12.14
N LEU A 94 10.89 19.18 -10.80
CA LEU A 94 9.63 19.33 -10.09
C LEU A 94 9.04 20.73 -10.33
N PRO A 95 7.77 20.84 -10.76
CA PRO A 95 7.12 22.13 -10.92
C PRO A 95 7.10 22.93 -9.62
N GLU A 96 7.32 24.24 -9.70
CA GLU A 96 7.29 25.13 -8.57
C GLU A 96 5.94 25.02 -7.83
N GLY A 97 5.98 24.91 -6.51
CA GLY A 97 4.78 24.81 -5.66
C GLY A 97 4.14 23.43 -5.63
N ARG A 98 4.69 22.45 -6.35
CA ARG A 98 4.13 21.08 -6.29
C ARG A 98 4.48 20.40 -4.97
N THR A 99 3.48 20.12 -4.15
CA THR A 99 3.62 19.43 -2.87
C THR A 99 2.87 18.10 -2.80
N LYS A 100 1.90 17.92 -3.70
CA LYS A 100 1.11 16.69 -3.75
C LYS A 100 1.87 15.55 -4.42
N PRO A 101 1.72 14.31 -3.95
CA PRO A 101 2.26 13.14 -4.64
C PRO A 101 1.73 13.05 -6.08
N TRP A 102 2.49 12.42 -6.93
CA TRP A 102 2.05 12.09 -8.28
C TRP A 102 0.98 10.99 -8.23
N GLY A 103 0.34 10.73 -9.37
CA GLY A 103 -0.75 9.78 -9.46
C GLY A 103 -0.34 8.31 -9.39
N THR A 104 -1.31 7.45 -9.66
CA THR A 104 -1.18 5.99 -9.58
C THR A 104 -0.12 5.41 -10.52
N GLY A 105 0.03 6.01 -11.71
CA GLY A 105 1.04 5.56 -12.68
C GLY A 105 2.45 5.67 -12.14
N GLN A 106 2.81 6.80 -11.54
CA GLN A 106 4.13 6.99 -10.93
C GLN A 106 4.33 6.07 -9.72
N ALA A 107 3.29 5.83 -8.93
CA ALA A 107 3.35 4.92 -7.80
C ALA A 107 3.70 3.49 -8.26
N VAL A 108 3.03 2.98 -9.28
CA VAL A 108 3.34 1.65 -9.84
C VAL A 108 4.75 1.64 -10.44
N LEU A 109 5.13 2.69 -11.14
CA LEU A 109 6.46 2.80 -11.74
C LEU A 109 7.57 2.80 -10.68
N ALA A 110 7.33 3.36 -9.50
CA ALA A 110 8.26 3.31 -8.37
C ALA A 110 8.56 1.87 -7.92
N ALA A 111 7.67 0.94 -8.17
CA ALA A 111 7.82 -0.47 -7.82
C ALA A 111 8.37 -1.34 -8.97
N LYS A 112 8.73 -0.76 -10.10
CA LYS A 112 9.14 -1.50 -11.31
C LYS A 112 10.23 -2.54 -11.08
N ASP A 113 11.20 -2.23 -10.22
CA ASP A 113 12.36 -3.11 -9.99
C ASP A 113 12.01 -4.32 -9.10
N VAL A 114 10.92 -4.25 -8.36
CA VAL A 114 10.43 -5.37 -7.51
C VAL A 114 9.26 -6.12 -8.13
N LEU A 115 8.66 -5.61 -9.21
CA LEU A 115 7.57 -6.24 -9.94
C LEU A 115 8.10 -7.09 -11.09
N THR A 116 8.74 -8.20 -10.75
CA THR A 116 9.39 -9.10 -11.72
C THR A 116 8.50 -10.28 -12.15
N THR A 117 7.31 -10.38 -11.59
CA THR A 117 6.34 -11.46 -11.84
C THR A 117 4.96 -10.87 -12.08
N PRO A 118 3.96 -11.67 -12.50
CA PRO A 118 2.59 -11.18 -12.57
C PRO A 118 2.13 -10.56 -11.25
N PHE A 119 1.43 -9.45 -11.33
CA PHE A 119 0.98 -8.70 -10.16
C PHE A 119 -0.44 -8.15 -10.33
N VAL A 120 -1.10 -7.93 -9.19
CA VAL A 120 -2.38 -7.26 -9.10
C VAL A 120 -2.19 -5.98 -8.29
N VAL A 121 -2.74 -4.88 -8.76
CA VAL A 121 -2.68 -3.59 -8.05
C VAL A 121 -3.95 -3.41 -7.24
N MET A 122 -3.80 -3.16 -5.95
CA MET A 122 -4.89 -2.79 -5.06
C MET A 122 -4.77 -1.31 -4.69
N ILE A 123 -5.84 -0.56 -4.96
CA ILE A 123 -5.95 0.84 -4.58
C ILE A 123 -6.94 0.93 -3.42
N ILE A 124 -6.50 1.55 -2.32
CA ILE A 124 -7.37 1.82 -1.19
C ILE A 124 -8.07 3.15 -1.46
N MET A 125 -9.39 3.10 -1.63
CA MET A 125 -10.21 4.28 -1.86
C MET A 125 -11.14 4.50 -0.67
N GLU A 126 -11.09 5.69 -0.10
CA GLU A 126 -12.03 6.13 0.91
C GLU A 126 -13.16 6.93 0.27
N LYS A 127 -14.39 6.53 0.51
CA LYS A 127 -15.58 7.33 0.22
C LYS A 127 -16.23 7.68 1.57
N LYS A 128 -16.88 8.84 1.63
CA LYS A 128 -17.37 9.50 2.85
C LYS A 128 -18.04 8.58 3.90
N ASP A 129 -18.50 7.40 3.52
CA ASP A 129 -19.17 6.44 4.42
C ASP A 129 -18.80 4.98 4.12
N SER A 130 -17.77 4.73 3.33
CA SER A 130 -17.33 3.36 3.04
C SER A 130 -15.92 3.30 2.50
N VAL A 131 -15.16 2.31 2.93
CA VAL A 131 -13.88 1.98 2.33
C VAL A 131 -14.14 1.03 1.16
N ARG A 132 -13.66 1.38 -0.01
CA ARG A 132 -13.77 0.54 -1.20
C ARG A 132 -12.40 0.12 -1.69
N PHE A 133 -12.31 -1.11 -2.10
CA PHE A 133 -11.15 -1.64 -2.81
C PHE A 133 -11.44 -1.69 -4.29
N MET A 134 -10.47 -1.27 -5.08
CA MET A 134 -10.48 -1.50 -6.51
C MET A 134 -9.24 -2.32 -6.86
N ILE A 135 -9.48 -3.49 -7.43
CA ILE A 135 -8.43 -4.34 -7.97
C ILE A 135 -8.34 -4.01 -9.45
N ILE A 136 -7.17 -3.58 -9.89
CA ILE A 136 -6.87 -3.37 -11.30
C ILE A 136 -5.95 -4.52 -11.70
N LEU A 137 -6.44 -5.32 -12.61
CA LEU A 137 -5.70 -6.43 -13.21
C LEU A 137 -4.85 -5.93 -14.40
#